data_9ab1801624a88856d4f783b91e1b5d89
#
_entry.id   9ab1801624a88856d4f783b91e1b5d89
#
_cell.length_a   1.000
_cell.length_b   1.000
_cell.length_c   1.000
_cell.angle_alpha   90.00
_cell.angle_beta   90.00
_cell.angle_gamma   90.00
#
_symmetry.space_group_name_H-M   'P 1'
#
loop_
_entity.id
_entity.type
_entity.pdbx_description
1 polymer ?
#
loop_
_entity_poly.entity_id
_entity_poly.type
_entity_poly.pdbx_seq_one_letter_code
_entity_poly.pdbx_strand_id
1 'polypeptide(L)'
;MWRSFYAWENLRGVWTDEEREYHAILLNTPQISSRTVGAEAMLVAGDDGSSVRQTGKLWLTFSRDSLAETLRTGDELVFKGRIRRPKNKGNPEEFDYAEYLAVKGISGRVFIGKERWKRIHGYEDKERHLSLGVDLRIKALLWRDRILEVYRNTGLQGEALDLFAALTLGEKSGLSDELKDIYAGVGVSHVLALSGMHLGFLVAMLNLFILNYCRRRYLRLLGAVLATVLVWGYTFLAGLPPSLVRAALMYSLMLAGSLVGRSGFSVNSLAMSAVLMLCINPLWFYDVGFQLSFLAMFGILTICPRFQELPLMRWRFVRWIFQSLLVSFAAQLFTVPLVAYRFGTFSFYSAWATLVISPLTALLIYGMPLILLSGITGIGTTVCAWWIARLGTWQNDCLRAMMEWPYAVVHTDWSLWFTIWCYVVLCVWVMPFCRSYTRRVQFGLMSVILTLCAFAVNRQFCRIRPEIVFYNHSSCPSVHVIYSSERSYLFSTEEDSVRERMSYISESFWEKKLSDVPVVVTGDFRDNYISSVHGLVAGRNGISFLMLTDNRWDGIRGMHRAEVDFLYVCRGYHGSCLLYTSDAADDMQCVD
;
A
#
# COMPACT_ATOMS: atom_id res chain seq x y z
N MET A 1 -7.28 -11.42 -13.36
CA MET A 1 -7.74 -12.81 -13.47
C MET A 1 -6.91 -13.67 -14.45
N TRP A 2 -6.82 -13.35 -15.74
CA TRP A 2 -6.14 -14.24 -16.71
C TRP A 2 -4.64 -14.43 -16.45
N ARG A 3 -3.85 -13.40 -16.13
CA ARG A 3 -2.40 -13.57 -15.83
C ARG A 3 -2.11 -14.02 -14.40
N SER A 4 -2.94 -13.72 -13.43
CA SER A 4 -2.85 -14.37 -12.12
C SER A 4 -3.16 -15.85 -12.26
N PHE A 5 -4.15 -16.19 -13.07
CA PHE A 5 -4.43 -17.58 -13.43
C PHE A 5 -3.24 -18.23 -14.17
N TYR A 6 -2.64 -17.54 -15.17
CA TYR A 6 -1.44 -18.01 -15.88
C TYR A 6 -0.17 -18.03 -15.02
N ALA A 7 0.05 -17.03 -14.17
CA ALA A 7 1.19 -17.07 -13.24
C ALA A 7 1.02 -18.17 -12.19
N TRP A 8 -0.21 -18.47 -11.81
CA TRP A 8 -0.53 -19.56 -10.90
C TRP A 8 -0.48 -20.92 -11.60
N GLU A 9 -0.87 -21.03 -12.88
CA GLU A 9 -0.70 -22.24 -13.67
C GLU A 9 0.78 -22.57 -13.91
N ASN A 10 1.60 -21.58 -14.16
CA ASN A 10 3.04 -21.77 -14.37
C ASN A 10 3.79 -22.27 -13.13
N LEU A 11 3.23 -22.10 -11.93
CA LEU A 11 3.80 -22.63 -10.67
C LEU A 11 3.01 -23.82 -10.09
N ARG A 12 1.98 -24.34 -10.76
CA ARG A 12 1.26 -25.55 -10.30
C ARG A 12 2.18 -26.75 -10.06
N GLY A 13 3.32 -26.83 -10.76
CA GLY A 13 4.35 -27.87 -10.55
C GLY A 13 5.40 -27.53 -9.48
N VAL A 14 5.40 -26.30 -8.93
CA VAL A 14 6.41 -25.83 -7.97
C VAL A 14 5.85 -25.77 -6.55
N TRP A 15 4.52 -25.66 -6.38
CA TRP A 15 3.90 -25.76 -5.07
C TRP A 15 3.99 -27.20 -4.55
N THR A 16 4.67 -27.36 -3.45
CA THR A 16 4.86 -28.69 -2.85
C THR A 16 4.78 -28.58 -1.34
N ASP A 17 4.19 -29.60 -0.73
CA ASP A 17 4.24 -29.79 0.71
C ASP A 17 5.53 -30.47 1.17
N GLU A 18 6.34 -30.97 0.22
CA GLU A 18 7.64 -31.56 0.48
C GLU A 18 8.72 -30.46 0.56
N GLU A 19 9.69 -30.67 1.43
CA GLU A 19 10.87 -29.82 1.49
C GLU A 19 11.82 -30.17 0.36
N ARG A 20 12.09 -29.20 -0.51
CA ARG A 20 13.05 -29.33 -1.62
C ARG A 20 14.08 -28.23 -1.56
N GLU A 21 15.18 -28.45 -2.26
CA GLU A 21 16.23 -27.45 -2.41
C GLU A 21 15.97 -26.59 -3.65
N TYR A 22 16.12 -25.27 -3.48
CA TYR A 22 15.85 -24.29 -4.53
C TYR A 22 16.97 -23.28 -4.62
N HIS A 23 17.23 -22.83 -5.85
CA HIS A 23 18.13 -21.74 -6.14
C HIS A 23 17.33 -20.49 -6.50
N ALA A 24 17.59 -19.37 -5.86
CA ALA A 24 16.92 -18.11 -6.13
C ALA A 24 17.85 -16.92 -6.03
N ILE A 25 17.47 -15.85 -6.75
CA ILE A 25 18.18 -14.57 -6.74
C ILE A 25 17.27 -13.52 -6.13
N LEU A 26 17.78 -12.73 -5.18
CA LEU A 26 17.06 -11.65 -4.54
C LEU A 26 16.83 -10.49 -5.52
N LEU A 27 15.57 -10.06 -5.65
CA LEU A 27 15.14 -9.03 -6.59
C LEU A 27 15.01 -7.64 -5.96
N ASN A 28 15.02 -7.55 -4.62
CA ASN A 28 14.89 -6.30 -3.89
C ASN A 28 15.79 -6.32 -2.65
N THR A 29 15.98 -5.14 -2.06
CA THR A 29 16.62 -5.00 -0.74
C THR A 29 15.75 -5.69 0.31
N PRO A 30 16.30 -6.61 1.13
CA PRO A 30 15.55 -7.30 2.16
C PRO A 30 14.93 -6.34 3.18
N GLN A 31 13.69 -6.59 3.55
CA GLN A 31 12.95 -5.83 4.55
C GLN A 31 13.11 -6.48 5.92
N ILE A 32 13.73 -5.77 6.84
CA ILE A 32 13.98 -6.26 8.20
C ILE A 32 12.78 -5.88 9.07
N SER A 33 12.14 -6.89 9.65
CA SER A 33 11.10 -6.74 10.66
C SER A 33 11.60 -7.18 12.03
N SER A 34 10.79 -7.03 13.09
CA SER A 34 11.18 -7.41 14.45
C SER A 34 11.65 -8.87 14.59
N ARG A 35 11.02 -9.80 13.86
CA ARG A 35 11.29 -11.25 13.96
C ARG A 35 11.76 -11.90 12.67
N THR A 36 11.62 -11.24 11.53
CA THR A 36 11.84 -11.85 10.22
C THR A 36 12.50 -10.88 9.24
N VAL A 37 13.14 -11.44 8.23
CA VAL A 37 13.67 -10.70 7.07
C VAL A 37 12.92 -11.19 5.83
N GLY A 38 12.23 -10.29 5.14
CA GLY A 38 11.42 -10.60 3.95
C GLY A 38 12.09 -10.08 2.68
N ALA A 39 12.10 -10.88 1.60
CA ALA A 39 12.64 -10.45 0.32
C ALA A 39 11.87 -11.05 -0.87
N GLU A 40 11.76 -10.28 -1.96
CA GLU A 40 11.33 -10.80 -3.26
C GLU A 40 12.49 -11.54 -3.91
N ALA A 41 12.25 -12.75 -4.41
CA ALA A 41 13.26 -13.55 -5.10
C ALA A 41 12.69 -14.12 -6.40
N MET A 42 13.58 -14.41 -7.34
CA MET A 42 13.28 -15.14 -8.55
C MET A 42 13.88 -16.53 -8.48
N LEU A 43 13.06 -17.54 -8.71
CA LEU A 43 13.52 -18.93 -8.79
C LEU A 43 14.33 -19.13 -10.07
N VAL A 44 15.53 -19.70 -9.94
CA VAL A 44 16.47 -19.96 -11.06
C VAL A 44 16.53 -21.45 -11.40
N ALA A 45 16.59 -22.33 -10.40
CA ALA A 45 16.62 -23.76 -10.58
C ALA A 45 16.01 -24.49 -9.38
N GLY A 46 15.50 -25.70 -9.61
CA GLY A 46 15.07 -26.63 -8.56
C GLY A 46 15.98 -27.84 -8.49
N ASP A 47 15.72 -28.75 -7.54
CA ASP A 47 16.53 -29.91 -7.14
C ASP A 47 16.85 -30.88 -8.31
N ASP A 48 16.02 -30.93 -9.35
CA ASP A 48 16.17 -31.87 -10.48
C ASP A 48 17.22 -31.46 -11.52
N GLY A 49 18.00 -30.39 -11.29
CA GLY A 49 18.97 -29.91 -12.28
C GLY A 49 18.34 -29.43 -13.61
N SER A 50 17.05 -29.64 -13.79
CA SER A 50 16.31 -29.12 -14.90
C SER A 50 16.25 -27.60 -14.71
N SER A 51 16.87 -26.85 -15.61
CA SER A 51 16.63 -25.40 -15.71
C SER A 51 15.12 -25.17 -15.71
N VAL A 52 14.58 -24.76 -14.56
CA VAL A 52 13.15 -24.50 -14.44
C VAL A 52 12.86 -23.37 -15.43
N ARG A 53 12.30 -23.71 -16.58
CA ARG A 53 11.83 -22.73 -17.58
C ARG A 53 10.74 -21.80 -17.02
N GLN A 54 10.45 -21.90 -15.73
CA GLN A 54 9.38 -21.18 -15.02
C GLN A 54 10.00 -20.15 -14.08
N THR A 55 10.26 -18.98 -14.61
CA THR A 55 10.66 -17.78 -13.86
C THR A 55 9.50 -17.27 -13.01
N GLY A 56 9.24 -17.91 -11.87
CA GLY A 56 8.26 -17.46 -10.89
C GLY A 56 8.92 -16.56 -9.83
N LYS A 57 8.25 -15.48 -9.46
CA LYS A 57 8.66 -14.67 -8.30
C LYS A 57 8.12 -15.29 -7.02
N LEU A 58 8.97 -15.36 -6.01
CA LEU A 58 8.67 -15.86 -4.68
C LEU A 58 8.85 -14.76 -3.64
N TRP A 59 8.08 -14.86 -2.55
CA TRP A 59 8.32 -14.09 -1.34
C TRP A 59 9.04 -15.01 -0.33
N LEU A 60 10.30 -14.72 -0.05
CA LEU A 60 11.10 -15.44 0.93
C LEU A 60 11.00 -14.71 2.27
N THR A 61 10.77 -15.48 3.33
CA THR A 61 10.73 -14.99 4.71
C THR A 61 11.75 -15.77 5.51
N PHE A 62 12.84 -15.14 5.91
CA PHE A 62 13.89 -15.71 6.74
C PHE A 62 13.61 -15.44 8.21
N SER A 63 13.95 -16.39 9.08
CA SER A 63 14.10 -16.08 10.51
C SER A 63 15.20 -15.04 10.69
N ARG A 64 14.94 -14.02 11.51
CA ARG A 64 15.92 -12.95 11.74
C ARG A 64 17.17 -13.51 12.42
N ASP A 65 18.31 -13.35 11.79
CA ASP A 65 19.64 -13.61 12.30
C ASP A 65 20.64 -12.63 11.69
N SER A 66 21.86 -12.60 12.23
CA SER A 66 22.91 -11.69 11.77
C SER A 66 23.28 -11.92 10.29
N LEU A 67 23.15 -13.14 9.77
CA LEU A 67 23.45 -13.46 8.37
C LEU A 67 22.33 -12.98 7.46
N ALA A 68 21.06 -13.16 7.83
CA ALA A 68 19.92 -12.70 7.04
C ALA A 68 19.88 -11.17 6.92
N GLU A 69 20.38 -10.43 7.92
CA GLU A 69 20.50 -8.97 7.87
C GLU A 69 21.59 -8.48 6.91
N THR A 70 22.55 -9.34 6.52
CA THR A 70 23.61 -9.00 5.55
C THR A 70 23.21 -9.23 4.10
N LEU A 71 22.04 -9.81 3.85
CA LEU A 71 21.56 -10.09 2.50
C LEU A 71 21.37 -8.81 1.71
N ARG A 72 21.73 -8.84 0.42
CA ARG A 72 21.64 -7.70 -0.50
C ARG A 72 20.88 -8.08 -1.77
N THR A 73 20.38 -7.08 -2.47
CA THR A 73 19.82 -7.24 -3.80
C THR A 73 20.81 -7.91 -4.74
N GLY A 74 20.34 -8.92 -5.47
CA GLY A 74 21.17 -9.67 -6.43
C GLY A 74 21.93 -10.85 -5.83
N ASP A 75 21.90 -11.06 -4.50
CA ASP A 75 22.50 -12.23 -3.89
C ASP A 75 21.82 -13.51 -4.39
N GLU A 76 22.63 -14.52 -4.70
CA GLU A 76 22.19 -15.86 -5.07
C GLU A 76 22.21 -16.77 -3.86
N LEU A 77 21.08 -17.39 -3.61
CA LEU A 77 20.82 -18.20 -2.44
C LEU A 77 20.42 -19.61 -2.85
N VAL A 78 20.92 -20.59 -2.10
CA VAL A 78 20.34 -21.92 -2.04
C VAL A 78 19.62 -22.05 -0.72
N PHE A 79 18.38 -22.51 -0.76
CA PHE A 79 17.61 -22.73 0.45
C PHE A 79 16.78 -24.01 0.35
N LYS A 80 16.52 -24.60 1.50
CA LYS A 80 15.62 -25.73 1.66
C LYS A 80 14.33 -25.30 2.29
N GLY A 81 13.21 -25.55 1.59
CA GLY A 81 11.90 -25.09 2.06
C GLY A 81 10.73 -25.65 1.28
N ARG A 82 9.52 -25.25 1.70
CA ARG A 82 8.25 -25.61 1.05
C ARG A 82 7.67 -24.37 0.40
N ILE A 83 7.45 -24.44 -0.91
CA ILE A 83 6.80 -23.33 -1.62
C ILE A 83 5.28 -23.47 -1.48
N ARG A 84 4.69 -22.59 -0.68
CA ARG A 84 3.25 -22.57 -0.44
C ARG A 84 2.58 -21.47 -1.25
N ARG A 85 1.36 -21.75 -1.70
CA ARG A 85 0.50 -20.73 -2.32
C ARG A 85 0.13 -19.68 -1.27
N PRO A 86 0.21 -18.36 -1.59
CA PRO A 86 -0.32 -17.33 -0.71
C PRO A 86 -1.81 -17.56 -0.46
N LYS A 87 -2.21 -17.58 0.80
CA LYS A 87 -3.61 -17.66 1.24
C LYS A 87 -3.87 -16.56 2.26
N ASN A 88 -5.04 -15.97 2.22
CA ASN A 88 -5.54 -15.10 3.28
C ASN A 88 -6.03 -15.94 4.45
N LYS A 89 -6.08 -15.36 5.63
CA LYS A 89 -6.58 -16.05 6.83
C LYS A 89 -8.11 -16.10 6.88
N GLY A 90 -8.79 -15.23 6.08
CA GLY A 90 -10.25 -15.16 5.99
C GLY A 90 -10.89 -14.34 7.10
N ASN A 91 -10.14 -13.50 7.81
CA ASN A 91 -10.69 -12.58 8.79
C ASN A 91 -11.53 -11.48 8.12
N PRO A 92 -12.57 -10.94 8.78
CA PRO A 92 -13.35 -9.85 8.24
C PRO A 92 -12.50 -8.61 7.95
N GLU A 93 -12.71 -7.99 6.79
CA GLU A 93 -11.99 -6.80 6.33
C GLU A 93 -10.45 -6.96 6.32
N GLU A 94 -9.97 -8.19 6.33
CA GLU A 94 -8.55 -8.49 6.22
C GLU A 94 -8.03 -8.01 4.86
N PHE A 95 -6.85 -7.39 4.88
CA PHE A 95 -6.18 -7.01 3.64
C PHE A 95 -5.93 -8.25 2.76
N ASP A 96 -6.40 -8.23 1.51
CA ASP A 96 -6.19 -9.35 0.58
C ASP A 96 -4.73 -9.43 0.13
N TYR A 97 -3.93 -10.03 1.03
CA TYR A 97 -2.50 -10.21 0.80
C TYR A 97 -2.20 -11.15 -0.36
N ALA A 98 -3.07 -12.12 -0.62
CA ALA A 98 -2.91 -13.05 -1.74
C ALA A 98 -3.12 -12.32 -3.08
N GLU A 99 -4.16 -11.47 -3.20
CA GLU A 99 -4.38 -10.62 -4.37
C GLU A 99 -3.22 -9.63 -4.57
N TYR A 100 -2.78 -8.98 -3.50
CA TYR A 100 -1.64 -8.04 -3.54
C TYR A 100 -0.36 -8.70 -4.07
N LEU A 101 -0.01 -9.90 -3.60
CA LEU A 101 1.13 -10.65 -4.10
C LEU A 101 0.94 -11.08 -5.56
N ALA A 102 -0.27 -11.49 -5.94
CA ALA A 102 -0.59 -11.87 -7.31
C ALA A 102 -0.43 -10.69 -8.28
N VAL A 103 -0.89 -9.48 -7.91
CA VAL A 103 -0.70 -8.24 -8.70
C VAL A 103 0.77 -7.90 -8.88
N LYS A 104 1.62 -8.16 -7.87
CA LYS A 104 3.08 -8.05 -7.94
C LYS A 104 3.75 -9.17 -8.76
N GLY A 105 2.99 -10.18 -9.18
CA GLY A 105 3.49 -11.36 -9.89
C GLY A 105 4.21 -12.37 -8.99
N ILE A 106 4.00 -12.29 -7.67
CA ILE A 106 4.56 -13.21 -6.68
C ILE A 106 3.58 -14.38 -6.53
N SER A 107 4.05 -15.57 -6.87
CA SER A 107 3.19 -16.75 -6.98
C SER A 107 3.38 -17.74 -5.84
N GLY A 108 4.37 -17.56 -4.99
CA GLY A 108 4.65 -18.45 -3.87
C GLY A 108 5.28 -17.75 -2.69
N ARG A 109 5.10 -18.34 -1.50
CA ARG A 109 5.75 -17.93 -0.27
C ARG A 109 6.55 -19.08 0.32
N VAL A 110 7.72 -18.77 0.86
CA VAL A 110 8.57 -19.74 1.56
C VAL A 110 9.00 -19.14 2.90
N PHE A 111 8.85 -19.91 3.96
CA PHE A 111 9.48 -19.60 5.24
C PHE A 111 10.75 -20.42 5.39
N ILE A 112 11.86 -19.75 5.67
CA ILE A 112 13.19 -20.34 5.72
C ILE A 112 13.73 -20.17 7.14
N GLY A 113 13.91 -21.29 7.84
CA GLY A 113 14.50 -21.31 9.19
C GLY A 113 15.99 -20.98 9.17
N LYS A 114 16.52 -20.72 10.37
CA LYS A 114 17.97 -20.56 10.57
C LYS A 114 18.69 -21.80 10.03
N GLU A 115 19.88 -21.61 9.44
CA GLU A 115 20.75 -22.65 8.89
C GLU A 115 20.18 -23.46 7.69
N ARG A 116 18.98 -23.12 7.18
CA ARG A 116 18.36 -23.80 6.02
C ARG A 116 18.62 -23.10 4.70
N TRP A 117 19.55 -22.19 4.67
CA TRP A 117 19.93 -21.44 3.47
C TRP A 117 21.42 -21.12 3.47
N LYS A 118 21.97 -20.96 2.28
CA LYS A 118 23.36 -20.53 2.09
C LYS A 118 23.40 -19.51 0.96
N ARG A 119 24.20 -18.47 1.14
CA ARG A 119 24.58 -17.54 0.09
C ARG A 119 25.69 -18.19 -0.75
N ILE A 120 25.47 -18.33 -2.05
CA ILE A 120 26.44 -18.96 -2.96
C ILE A 120 27.36 -17.89 -3.51
N HIS A 121 26.78 -16.85 -4.14
CA HIS A 121 27.50 -15.77 -4.80
C HIS A 121 26.82 -14.43 -4.54
N GLY A 122 27.64 -13.36 -4.48
CA GLY A 122 27.15 -12.00 -4.64
C GLY A 122 26.87 -11.69 -6.11
N TYR A 123 26.16 -10.59 -6.40
CA TYR A 123 25.82 -10.19 -7.78
C TYR A 123 27.07 -9.98 -8.65
N GLU A 124 28.19 -9.56 -8.06
CA GLU A 124 29.43 -9.20 -8.78
C GLU A 124 30.26 -10.43 -9.23
N ASP A 125 29.94 -11.64 -8.73
CA ASP A 125 30.84 -12.79 -8.84
C ASP A 125 30.68 -13.65 -10.12
N LYS A 126 29.66 -13.42 -10.97
CA LYS A 126 29.41 -14.27 -12.16
C LYS A 126 28.68 -13.58 -13.31
N GLU A 127 29.04 -13.96 -14.56
CA GLU A 127 28.19 -13.77 -15.74
C GLU A 127 26.94 -14.63 -15.63
N ARG A 128 25.75 -14.01 -15.64
CA ARG A 128 24.47 -14.67 -15.43
C ARG A 128 23.58 -14.53 -16.63
N HIS A 129 22.90 -15.59 -17.00
CA HIS A 129 21.85 -15.60 -18.03
C HIS A 129 20.50 -15.17 -17.44
N LEU A 130 20.44 -13.95 -16.87
CA LEU A 130 19.18 -13.33 -16.46
C LEU A 130 18.48 -12.69 -17.64
N SER A 131 17.15 -12.62 -17.60
CA SER A 131 16.43 -11.79 -18.58
C SER A 131 16.87 -10.32 -18.44
N LEU A 132 17.04 -9.64 -19.57
CA LEU A 132 17.52 -8.25 -19.63
C LEU A 132 16.79 -7.34 -18.63
N GLY A 133 15.45 -7.49 -18.49
CA GLY A 133 14.64 -6.68 -17.58
C GLY A 133 14.94 -6.90 -16.10
N VAL A 134 15.26 -8.14 -15.72
CA VAL A 134 15.60 -8.48 -14.32
C VAL A 134 17.00 -7.99 -13.99
N ASP A 135 17.96 -8.22 -14.87
CA ASP A 135 19.33 -7.74 -14.70
C ASP A 135 19.39 -6.21 -14.59
N LEU A 136 18.67 -5.50 -15.47
CA LEU A 136 18.54 -4.06 -15.40
C LEU A 136 17.92 -3.59 -14.07
N ARG A 137 16.88 -4.28 -13.57
CA ARG A 137 16.26 -3.93 -12.28
C ARG A 137 17.22 -4.12 -11.11
N ILE A 138 17.96 -5.21 -11.07
CA ILE A 138 18.96 -5.46 -10.04
C ILE A 138 20.05 -4.37 -10.07
N LYS A 139 20.57 -4.06 -11.26
CA LYS A 139 21.55 -2.98 -11.45
C LYS A 139 21.02 -1.63 -10.94
N ALA A 140 19.77 -1.31 -11.23
CA ALA A 140 19.15 -0.07 -10.76
C ALA A 140 19.13 0.01 -9.22
N LEU A 141 18.72 -1.07 -8.56
CA LEU A 141 18.68 -1.13 -7.11
C LEU A 141 20.08 -1.07 -6.47
N LEU A 142 21.07 -1.72 -7.07
CA LEU A 142 22.46 -1.61 -6.63
C LEU A 142 23.02 -0.18 -6.77
N TRP A 143 22.70 0.51 -7.88
CA TRP A 143 23.03 1.93 -8.03
C TRP A 143 22.33 2.79 -6.99
N ARG A 144 21.05 2.51 -6.69
CA ARG A 144 20.32 3.19 -5.63
C ARG A 144 21.00 3.01 -4.27
N ASP A 145 21.42 1.80 -3.94
CA ASP A 145 22.09 1.51 -2.67
C ASP A 145 23.46 2.25 -2.55
N ARG A 146 24.21 2.36 -3.66
CA ARG A 146 25.43 3.20 -3.71
C ARG A 146 25.13 4.69 -3.46
N ILE A 147 24.03 5.21 -4.02
CA ILE A 147 23.61 6.59 -3.77
C ILE A 147 23.21 6.79 -2.29
N LEU A 148 22.53 5.83 -1.69
CA LEU A 148 22.21 5.85 -0.26
C LEU A 148 23.47 5.88 0.62
N GLU A 149 24.50 5.14 0.23
CA GLU A 149 25.81 5.21 0.90
C GLU A 149 26.43 6.60 0.80
N VAL A 150 26.36 7.25 -0.36
CA VAL A 150 26.79 8.65 -0.51
C VAL A 150 26.01 9.56 0.45
N TYR A 151 24.69 9.41 0.57
CA TYR A 151 23.88 10.21 1.50
C TYR A 151 24.35 10.02 2.96
N ARG A 152 24.58 8.78 3.39
CA ARG A 152 25.07 8.47 4.74
C ARG A 152 26.46 9.11 5.00
N ASN A 153 27.34 9.03 4.02
CA ASN A 153 28.71 9.57 4.11
C ASN A 153 28.74 11.10 4.17
N THR A 154 27.70 11.81 3.74
CA THR A 154 27.60 13.27 3.91
C THR A 154 27.20 13.72 5.30
N GLY A 155 26.92 12.78 6.22
CA GLY A 155 26.52 13.06 7.60
C GLY A 155 24.99 13.17 7.80
N LEU A 156 24.18 12.86 6.78
CA LEU A 156 22.74 12.78 6.92
C LEU A 156 22.35 11.50 7.70
N GLN A 157 21.54 11.64 8.74
CA GLN A 157 21.20 10.53 9.65
C GLN A 157 19.72 10.59 10.12
N GLY A 158 19.23 9.47 10.66
CA GLY A 158 17.90 9.36 11.29
C GLY A 158 16.75 9.63 10.34
N GLU A 159 15.61 10.09 10.86
CA GLU A 159 14.39 10.35 10.10
C GLU A 159 14.59 11.23 8.86
N ALA A 160 15.54 12.17 8.91
CA ALA A 160 15.81 13.06 7.79
C ALA A 160 16.45 12.32 6.61
N LEU A 161 17.36 11.37 6.88
CA LEU A 161 17.93 10.49 5.85
C LEU A 161 16.83 9.61 5.26
N ASP A 162 16.02 8.98 6.09
CA ASP A 162 14.98 8.04 5.67
C ASP A 162 13.90 8.74 4.84
N LEU A 163 13.47 9.94 5.27
CA LEU A 163 12.57 10.77 4.50
C LEU A 163 13.17 11.19 3.16
N PHE A 164 14.42 11.67 3.16
CA PHE A 164 15.10 12.11 1.95
C PHE A 164 15.30 10.94 0.96
N ALA A 165 15.67 9.77 1.45
CA ALA A 165 15.78 8.54 0.66
C ALA A 165 14.43 8.12 0.06
N ALA A 166 13.35 8.19 0.84
CA ALA A 166 12.01 7.89 0.36
C ALA A 166 11.56 8.86 -0.74
N LEU A 167 11.79 10.16 -0.57
CA LEU A 167 11.37 11.21 -1.51
C LEU A 167 12.21 11.24 -2.79
N THR A 168 13.49 10.87 -2.74
CA THR A 168 14.42 10.97 -3.89
C THR A 168 14.63 9.64 -4.60
N LEU A 169 14.71 8.53 -3.87
CA LEU A 169 15.05 7.20 -4.39
C LEU A 169 13.92 6.17 -4.24
N GLY A 170 12.86 6.50 -3.51
CA GLY A 170 11.75 5.58 -3.25
C GLY A 170 12.06 4.50 -2.21
N GLU A 171 13.15 4.65 -1.46
CA GLU A 171 13.51 3.71 -0.41
C GLU A 171 12.77 4.05 0.89
N LYS A 172 11.88 3.15 1.30
CA LYS A 172 10.98 3.38 2.44
C LYS A 172 11.26 2.47 3.64
N SER A 173 12.24 1.58 3.53
CA SER A 173 12.51 0.59 4.58
C SER A 173 12.96 1.22 5.90
N GLY A 174 13.62 2.39 5.84
CA GLY A 174 14.04 3.13 7.02
C GLY A 174 12.94 3.95 7.71
N LEU A 175 11.83 4.23 7.02
CA LEU A 175 10.74 5.03 7.59
C LEU A 175 10.03 4.27 8.72
N SER A 176 9.88 4.93 9.88
CA SER A 176 9.10 4.40 11.00
C SER A 176 7.62 4.23 10.61
N ASP A 177 6.94 3.27 11.22
CA ASP A 177 5.52 3.06 10.97
C ASP A 177 4.71 4.27 11.47
N GLU A 178 5.09 4.85 12.60
CA GLU A 178 4.51 6.11 13.11
C GLU A 178 4.52 7.23 12.05
N LEU A 179 5.66 7.43 11.38
CA LEU A 179 5.77 8.47 10.35
C LEU A 179 4.89 8.15 9.13
N LYS A 180 4.80 6.88 8.73
CA LYS A 180 3.90 6.44 7.65
C LYS A 180 2.43 6.71 8.01
N ASP A 181 2.04 6.46 9.26
CA ASP A 181 0.68 6.69 9.76
C ASP A 181 0.33 8.18 9.82
N ILE A 182 1.28 9.04 10.21
CA ILE A 182 1.10 10.51 10.17
C ILE A 182 0.86 10.99 8.73
N TYR A 183 1.67 10.52 7.76
CA TYR A 183 1.47 10.87 6.35
C TYR A 183 0.14 10.33 5.79
N ALA A 184 -0.28 9.15 6.25
CA ALA A 184 -1.56 8.55 5.87
C ALA A 184 -2.73 9.33 6.48
N GLY A 185 -2.68 9.61 7.78
CA GLY A 185 -3.73 10.30 8.52
C GLY A 185 -3.99 11.72 8.01
N VAL A 186 -2.93 12.46 7.67
CA VAL A 186 -3.07 13.79 7.04
C VAL A 186 -3.45 13.72 5.55
N GLY A 187 -3.47 12.51 4.95
CA GLY A 187 -3.87 12.28 3.55
C GLY A 187 -2.80 12.62 2.52
N VAL A 188 -1.52 12.61 2.90
CA VAL A 188 -0.39 12.90 2.01
C VAL A 188 0.55 11.71 1.79
N SER A 189 0.08 10.47 1.98
CA SER A 189 0.82 9.24 1.68
C SER A 189 1.37 9.19 0.24
N HIS A 190 0.70 9.88 -0.69
CA HIS A 190 1.13 10.00 -2.08
C HIS A 190 2.46 10.75 -2.25
N VAL A 191 2.86 11.55 -1.26
CA VAL A 191 4.16 12.24 -1.24
C VAL A 191 5.28 11.26 -0.90
N LEU A 192 5.08 10.34 0.06
CA LEU A 192 6.05 9.27 0.36
C LEU A 192 6.18 8.24 -0.78
N ALA A 193 5.16 8.12 -1.62
CA ALA A 193 5.25 7.32 -2.83
C ALA A 193 5.85 8.18 -3.94
N LEU A 194 6.95 7.72 -4.56
CA LEU A 194 7.46 8.39 -5.75
C LEU A 194 6.34 8.57 -6.77
N SER A 195 5.97 9.81 -7.05
CA SER A 195 4.79 10.16 -7.82
C SER A 195 5.13 10.99 -9.07
N GLY A 196 4.12 11.21 -9.92
CA GLY A 196 4.25 12.14 -11.05
C GLY A 196 4.63 13.57 -10.64
N MET A 197 4.33 13.98 -9.41
CA MET A 197 4.73 15.27 -8.85
C MET A 197 6.27 15.37 -8.71
N HIS A 198 6.92 14.32 -8.19
CA HIS A 198 8.39 14.25 -8.08
C HIS A 198 9.06 14.36 -9.45
N LEU A 199 8.52 13.62 -10.42
CA LEU A 199 8.99 13.71 -11.81
C LEU A 199 8.73 15.10 -12.39
N GLY A 200 7.60 15.72 -12.05
CA GLY A 200 7.27 17.10 -12.43
C GLY A 200 8.27 18.11 -11.92
N PHE A 201 8.75 17.99 -10.69
CA PHE A 201 9.81 18.84 -10.13
C PHE A 201 11.14 18.64 -10.87
N LEU A 202 11.52 17.39 -11.15
CA LEU A 202 12.70 17.09 -11.96
C LEU A 202 12.60 17.70 -13.35
N VAL A 203 11.46 17.53 -14.02
CA VAL A 203 11.19 18.10 -15.35
C VAL A 203 11.22 19.64 -15.31
N ALA A 204 10.67 20.26 -14.27
CA ALA A 204 10.73 21.71 -14.10
C ALA A 204 12.19 22.20 -13.97
N MET A 205 13.01 21.48 -13.24
CA MET A 205 14.45 21.74 -13.12
C MET A 205 15.15 21.61 -14.50
N LEU A 206 14.87 20.53 -15.24
CA LEU A 206 15.43 20.32 -16.58
C LEU A 206 14.97 21.40 -17.58
N ASN A 207 13.72 21.83 -17.50
CA ASN A 207 13.21 22.95 -18.30
C ASN A 207 13.97 24.25 -17.99
N LEU A 208 14.20 24.54 -16.71
CA LEU A 208 14.89 25.75 -16.29
C LEU A 208 16.33 25.79 -16.80
N PHE A 209 17.07 24.69 -16.68
CA PHE A 209 18.51 24.65 -16.97
C PHE A 209 18.88 24.23 -18.41
N ILE A 210 18.02 23.48 -19.09
CA ILE A 210 18.33 22.90 -20.42
C ILE A 210 17.39 23.43 -21.48
N LEU A 211 16.08 23.21 -21.35
CA LEU A 211 15.14 23.40 -22.45
C LEU A 211 14.88 24.87 -22.78
N ASN A 212 14.92 25.76 -21.79
CA ASN A 212 14.75 27.20 -22.01
C ASN A 212 15.88 27.83 -22.84
N TYR A 213 17.08 27.23 -22.81
CA TYR A 213 18.22 27.71 -23.60
C TYR A 213 18.26 27.16 -25.02
N CYS A 214 17.45 26.14 -25.32
CA CYS A 214 17.40 25.48 -26.63
C CYS A 214 16.51 26.24 -27.61
N ARG A 215 16.98 27.40 -28.13
CA ARG A 215 16.24 28.23 -29.08
C ARG A 215 16.19 27.65 -30.50
N ARG A 216 17.24 26.97 -30.98
CA ARG A 216 17.30 26.37 -32.33
C ARG A 216 16.57 25.03 -32.34
N ARG A 217 15.91 24.70 -33.47
CA ARG A 217 15.08 23.49 -33.63
C ARG A 217 15.84 22.20 -33.30
N TYR A 218 17.09 22.06 -33.75
CA TYR A 218 17.91 20.89 -33.46
C TYR A 218 18.32 20.81 -31.96
N LEU A 219 18.64 21.97 -31.34
CA LEU A 219 18.92 22.01 -29.90
C LEU A 219 17.69 21.67 -29.05
N ARG A 220 16.50 22.08 -29.51
CA ARG A 220 15.24 21.71 -28.85
C ARG A 220 14.99 20.20 -28.92
N LEU A 221 15.24 19.60 -30.09
CA LEU A 221 15.15 18.16 -30.27
C LEU A 221 16.16 17.42 -29.38
N LEU A 222 17.42 17.86 -29.37
CA LEU A 222 18.48 17.28 -28.54
C LEU A 222 18.13 17.42 -27.03
N GLY A 223 17.68 18.59 -26.60
CA GLY A 223 17.21 18.84 -25.23
C GLY A 223 16.01 17.95 -24.85
N ALA A 224 15.10 17.73 -25.78
CA ALA A 224 13.96 16.84 -25.57
C ALA A 224 14.39 15.37 -25.40
N VAL A 225 15.30 14.89 -26.24
CA VAL A 225 15.87 13.55 -26.12
C VAL A 225 16.61 13.40 -24.78
N LEU A 226 17.47 14.38 -24.44
CA LEU A 226 18.23 14.37 -23.18
C LEU A 226 17.29 14.37 -21.97
N ALA A 227 16.26 15.21 -21.97
CA ALA A 227 15.26 15.24 -20.89
C ALA A 227 14.51 13.91 -20.77
N THR A 228 14.16 13.27 -21.89
CA THR A 228 13.53 11.94 -21.88
C THR A 228 14.47 10.89 -21.28
N VAL A 229 15.74 10.88 -21.71
CA VAL A 229 16.76 9.96 -21.16
C VAL A 229 16.93 10.16 -19.64
N LEU A 230 17.00 11.42 -19.19
CA LEU A 230 17.13 11.72 -17.74
C LEU A 230 15.90 11.31 -16.94
N VAL A 231 14.70 11.53 -17.48
CA VAL A 231 13.44 11.12 -16.87
C VAL A 231 13.36 9.58 -16.73
N TRP A 232 13.69 8.86 -17.79
CA TRP A 232 13.73 7.39 -17.73
C TRP A 232 14.89 6.87 -16.90
N GLY A 233 16.05 7.53 -16.91
CA GLY A 233 17.18 7.22 -16.03
C GLY A 233 16.81 7.35 -14.55
N TYR A 234 16.12 8.43 -14.17
CA TYR A 234 15.60 8.60 -12.82
C TYR A 234 14.55 7.54 -12.45
N THR A 235 13.61 7.28 -13.37
CA THR A 235 12.58 6.24 -13.18
C THR A 235 13.21 4.85 -12.98
N PHE A 236 14.28 4.57 -13.72
CA PHE A 236 15.07 3.36 -13.59
C PHE A 236 15.79 3.30 -12.23
N LEU A 237 16.49 4.34 -11.83
CA LEU A 237 17.17 4.46 -10.53
C LEU A 237 16.23 4.23 -9.34
N ALA A 238 14.99 4.71 -9.47
CA ALA A 238 13.95 4.52 -8.47
C ALA A 238 13.35 3.08 -8.45
N GLY A 239 13.85 2.16 -9.28
CA GLY A 239 13.39 0.77 -9.34
C GLY A 239 12.14 0.54 -10.18
N LEU A 240 11.82 1.45 -11.12
CA LEU A 240 10.68 1.36 -12.05
C LEU A 240 9.31 1.22 -11.36
N PRO A 241 8.98 2.00 -10.32
CA PRO A 241 7.67 1.91 -9.70
C PRO A 241 6.58 2.32 -10.71
N PRO A 242 5.41 1.65 -10.72
CA PRO A 242 4.35 1.89 -11.72
C PRO A 242 3.91 3.37 -11.82
N SER A 243 3.93 4.09 -10.71
CA SER A 243 3.60 5.53 -10.66
C SER A 243 4.56 6.40 -11.45
N LEU A 244 5.88 6.15 -11.35
CA LEU A 244 6.89 6.88 -12.13
C LEU A 244 6.91 6.47 -13.59
N VAL A 245 6.78 5.16 -13.87
CA VAL A 245 6.69 4.65 -15.26
C VAL A 245 5.56 5.36 -16.02
N ARG A 246 4.39 5.50 -15.39
CA ARG A 246 3.26 6.22 -15.98
C ARG A 246 3.59 7.69 -16.24
N ALA A 247 4.15 8.38 -15.24
CA ALA A 247 4.51 9.78 -15.37
C ALA A 247 5.58 9.99 -16.46
N ALA A 248 6.58 9.09 -16.54
CA ALA A 248 7.60 9.11 -17.60
C ALA A 248 7.01 8.87 -18.98
N LEU A 249 6.08 7.91 -19.14
CA LEU A 249 5.34 7.67 -20.37
C LEU A 249 4.52 8.89 -20.79
N MET A 250 3.75 9.45 -19.88
CA MET A 250 2.95 10.65 -20.17
C MET A 250 3.82 11.84 -20.58
N TYR A 251 4.95 12.04 -19.88
CA TYR A 251 5.91 13.07 -20.23
C TYR A 251 6.52 12.83 -21.64
N SER A 252 6.90 11.60 -21.94
CA SER A 252 7.45 11.23 -23.26
C SER A 252 6.44 11.48 -24.38
N LEU A 253 5.16 11.10 -24.18
CA LEU A 253 4.07 11.34 -25.12
C LEU A 253 3.79 12.84 -25.29
N MET A 254 3.81 13.61 -24.21
CA MET A 254 3.67 15.06 -24.23
C MET A 254 4.78 15.70 -25.06
N LEU A 255 6.02 15.30 -24.81
CA LEU A 255 7.18 15.82 -25.49
C LEU A 255 7.15 15.49 -27.00
N ALA A 256 6.82 14.24 -27.35
CA ALA A 256 6.61 13.82 -28.73
C ALA A 256 5.48 14.63 -29.41
N GLY A 257 4.35 14.84 -28.70
CA GLY A 257 3.25 15.67 -29.20
C GLY A 257 3.68 17.12 -29.48
N SER A 258 4.48 17.71 -28.57
CA SER A 258 4.98 19.07 -28.71
C SER A 258 5.92 19.25 -29.93
N LEU A 259 6.69 18.20 -30.25
CA LEU A 259 7.56 18.20 -31.45
C LEU A 259 6.77 18.16 -32.76
N VAL A 260 5.57 17.59 -32.75
CA VAL A 260 4.63 17.51 -33.87
C VAL A 260 3.65 18.71 -33.89
N GLY A 261 3.80 19.66 -32.97
CA GLY A 261 2.95 20.85 -32.90
C GLY A 261 1.55 20.63 -32.33
N ARG A 262 1.34 19.52 -31.58
CA ARG A 262 0.10 19.22 -30.89
C ARG A 262 0.22 19.54 -29.37
N SER A 263 -0.91 19.92 -28.76
CA SER A 263 -0.95 20.09 -27.30
C SER A 263 -0.71 18.74 -26.62
N GLY A 264 0.35 18.65 -25.81
CA GLY A 264 0.80 17.37 -25.25
C GLY A 264 -0.04 16.84 -24.09
N PHE A 265 -0.52 17.72 -23.22
CA PHE A 265 -1.37 17.32 -22.07
C PHE A 265 -2.84 17.24 -22.48
N SER A 266 -3.34 16.03 -22.64
CA SER A 266 -4.74 15.81 -22.98
C SER A 266 -5.23 14.50 -22.37
N VAL A 267 -6.55 14.36 -22.26
CA VAL A 267 -7.20 13.10 -21.85
C VAL A 267 -6.80 11.96 -22.80
N ASN A 268 -6.55 12.25 -24.08
CA ASN A 268 -6.10 11.26 -25.05
C ASN A 268 -4.70 10.73 -24.72
N SER A 269 -3.77 11.60 -24.28
CA SER A 269 -2.42 11.17 -23.85
C SER A 269 -2.50 10.31 -22.58
N LEU A 270 -3.41 10.65 -21.67
CA LEU A 270 -3.69 9.84 -20.49
C LEU A 270 -4.22 8.46 -20.88
N ALA A 271 -5.23 8.40 -21.75
CA ALA A 271 -5.81 7.14 -22.22
C ALA A 271 -4.76 6.28 -22.97
N MET A 272 -3.95 6.89 -23.84
CA MET A 272 -2.87 6.19 -24.56
C MET A 272 -1.85 5.58 -23.58
N SER A 273 -1.45 6.33 -22.53
CA SER A 273 -0.53 5.82 -21.52
C SER A 273 -1.13 4.65 -20.73
N ALA A 274 -2.44 4.70 -20.44
CA ALA A 274 -3.15 3.59 -19.78
C ALA A 274 -3.13 2.34 -20.67
N VAL A 275 -3.48 2.46 -21.94
CA VAL A 275 -3.49 1.34 -22.89
C VAL A 275 -2.09 0.73 -23.01
N LEU A 276 -1.05 1.55 -23.20
CA LEU A 276 0.33 1.06 -23.31
C LEU A 276 0.77 0.31 -22.04
N MET A 277 0.46 0.83 -20.85
CA MET A 277 0.80 0.17 -19.61
C MET A 277 0.05 -1.16 -19.43
N LEU A 278 -1.24 -1.19 -19.73
CA LEU A 278 -2.06 -2.40 -19.63
C LEU A 278 -1.71 -3.46 -20.68
N CYS A 279 -1.21 -3.05 -21.86
CA CYS A 279 -0.63 -3.97 -22.84
C CYS A 279 0.64 -4.66 -22.31
N ILE A 280 1.47 -3.93 -21.54
CA ILE A 280 2.69 -4.48 -20.92
C ILE A 280 2.31 -5.41 -19.75
N ASN A 281 1.45 -4.94 -18.85
CA ASN A 281 1.00 -5.72 -17.70
C ASN A 281 -0.47 -5.42 -17.36
N PRO A 282 -1.42 -6.27 -17.77
CA PRO A 282 -2.85 -6.07 -17.50
C PRO A 282 -3.21 -6.15 -16.01
N LEU A 283 -2.36 -6.76 -15.15
CA LEU A 283 -2.61 -6.83 -13.71
C LEU A 283 -2.52 -5.45 -13.02
N TRP A 284 -1.83 -4.48 -13.62
CA TRP A 284 -1.81 -3.12 -13.08
C TRP A 284 -3.19 -2.46 -12.99
N PHE A 285 -4.18 -2.97 -13.74
CA PHE A 285 -5.56 -2.51 -13.59
C PHE A 285 -6.11 -2.69 -12.16
N TYR A 286 -5.68 -3.74 -11.47
CA TYR A 286 -6.07 -4.04 -10.09
C TYR A 286 -5.18 -3.35 -9.03
N ASP A 287 -4.06 -2.75 -9.45
CA ASP A 287 -3.20 -1.98 -8.57
C ASP A 287 -3.87 -0.67 -8.16
N VAL A 288 -4.06 -0.48 -6.86
CA VAL A 288 -4.72 0.72 -6.32
C VAL A 288 -3.92 1.99 -6.65
N GLY A 289 -2.59 1.91 -6.66
CA GLY A 289 -1.73 3.02 -7.04
C GLY A 289 -1.92 3.43 -8.51
N PHE A 290 -2.11 2.46 -9.41
CA PHE A 290 -2.46 2.71 -10.80
C PHE A 290 -3.81 3.42 -10.88
N GLN A 291 -4.85 2.89 -10.25
CA GLN A 291 -6.20 3.44 -10.27
C GLN A 291 -6.22 4.89 -9.74
N LEU A 292 -5.68 5.11 -8.54
CA LEU A 292 -5.67 6.44 -7.91
C LEU A 292 -4.96 7.49 -8.75
N SER A 293 -3.86 7.13 -9.37
CA SER A 293 -3.11 8.11 -10.14
C SER A 293 -3.75 8.43 -11.50
N PHE A 294 -4.38 7.46 -12.19
CA PHE A 294 -5.15 7.77 -13.40
C PHE A 294 -6.38 8.59 -13.10
N LEU A 295 -7.08 8.32 -11.98
CA LEU A 295 -8.21 9.10 -11.50
C LEU A 295 -7.80 10.53 -11.13
N ALA A 296 -6.69 10.71 -10.41
CA ALA A 296 -6.16 12.03 -10.06
C ALA A 296 -5.84 12.86 -11.31
N MET A 297 -5.11 12.27 -12.27
CA MET A 297 -4.78 12.96 -13.52
C MET A 297 -6.01 13.26 -14.37
N PHE A 298 -6.98 12.36 -14.42
CA PHE A 298 -8.24 12.60 -15.11
C PHE A 298 -8.99 13.78 -14.48
N GLY A 299 -9.06 13.85 -13.14
CA GLY A 299 -9.64 14.98 -12.41
C GLY A 299 -8.95 16.29 -12.74
N ILE A 300 -7.61 16.33 -12.68
CA ILE A 300 -6.82 17.51 -13.00
C ILE A 300 -7.05 17.97 -14.45
N LEU A 301 -6.97 17.06 -15.41
CA LEU A 301 -7.11 17.38 -16.83
C LEU A 301 -8.53 17.83 -17.22
N THR A 302 -9.53 17.42 -16.47
CA THR A 302 -10.93 17.77 -16.75
C THR A 302 -11.41 19.01 -16.02
N ILE A 303 -10.96 19.23 -14.76
CA ILE A 303 -11.43 20.34 -13.90
C ILE A 303 -10.56 21.58 -14.07
N CYS A 304 -9.23 21.45 -13.94
CA CYS A 304 -8.34 22.61 -13.90
C CYS A 304 -8.45 23.53 -15.11
N PRO A 305 -8.57 23.06 -16.37
CA PRO A 305 -8.70 23.97 -17.52
C PRO A 305 -9.92 24.89 -17.47
N ARG A 306 -11.01 24.46 -16.80
CA ARG A 306 -12.25 25.23 -16.70
C ARG A 306 -12.14 26.45 -15.78
N PHE A 307 -11.16 26.44 -14.86
CA PHE A 307 -10.97 27.49 -13.84
C PHE A 307 -9.69 28.30 -14.03
N GLN A 308 -8.87 27.98 -15.05
CA GLN A 308 -7.61 28.70 -15.30
C GLN A 308 -7.81 30.15 -15.74
N GLU A 309 -8.94 30.47 -16.35
CA GLU A 309 -9.25 31.78 -16.95
C GLU A 309 -10.02 32.74 -16.02
N LEU A 310 -10.12 32.44 -14.73
CA LEU A 310 -10.80 33.32 -13.80
C LEU A 310 -10.03 34.65 -13.63
N PRO A 311 -10.58 35.79 -14.06
CA PRO A 311 -9.90 37.11 -14.05
C PRO A 311 -9.68 37.69 -12.65
N LEU A 312 -10.17 37.02 -11.61
CA LEU A 312 -10.21 37.55 -10.24
C LEU A 312 -8.84 37.68 -9.56
N MET A 313 -7.73 37.16 -10.13
CA MET A 313 -6.47 37.07 -9.40
C MET A 313 -5.37 37.93 -10.00
N ARG A 314 -5.34 39.20 -9.56
CA ARG A 314 -4.32 40.17 -9.94
C ARG A 314 -2.93 39.88 -9.33
N TRP A 315 -2.86 39.17 -8.21
CA TRP A 315 -1.64 38.92 -7.47
C TRP A 315 -1.08 37.53 -7.79
N ARG A 316 0.16 37.47 -8.23
CA ARG A 316 0.83 36.21 -8.64
C ARG A 316 0.83 35.15 -7.53
N PHE A 317 1.04 35.55 -6.27
CA PHE A 317 1.06 34.66 -5.12
C PHE A 317 -0.32 34.06 -4.83
N VAL A 318 -1.37 34.88 -4.85
CA VAL A 318 -2.75 34.41 -4.65
C VAL A 318 -3.18 33.46 -5.77
N ARG A 319 -2.78 33.76 -7.01
CA ARG A 319 -3.00 32.86 -8.15
C ARG A 319 -2.30 31.51 -7.96
N TRP A 320 -1.06 31.52 -7.47
CA TRP A 320 -0.31 30.30 -7.19
C TRP A 320 -1.01 29.44 -6.13
N ILE A 321 -1.42 30.02 -4.99
CA ILE A 321 -2.18 29.33 -3.93
C ILE A 321 -3.46 28.72 -4.51
N PHE A 322 -4.24 29.52 -5.24
CA PHE A 322 -5.49 29.06 -5.83
C PHE A 322 -5.29 27.89 -6.80
N GLN A 323 -4.31 28.00 -7.70
CA GLN A 323 -4.00 26.93 -8.66
C GLN A 323 -3.54 25.67 -7.95
N SER A 324 -2.72 25.77 -6.92
CA SER A 324 -2.27 24.62 -6.13
C SER A 324 -3.43 23.93 -5.41
N LEU A 325 -4.32 24.70 -4.77
CA LEU A 325 -5.53 24.18 -4.14
C LEU A 325 -6.49 23.57 -5.16
N LEU A 326 -6.67 24.21 -6.31
CA LEU A 326 -7.52 23.71 -7.39
C LEU A 326 -7.03 22.36 -7.92
N VAL A 327 -5.72 22.22 -8.13
CA VAL A 327 -5.12 20.96 -8.58
C VAL A 327 -5.31 19.87 -7.50
N SER A 328 -5.05 20.18 -6.23
CA SER A 328 -5.26 19.23 -5.12
C SER A 328 -6.73 18.84 -5.01
N PHE A 329 -7.65 19.80 -5.05
CA PHE A 329 -9.08 19.54 -4.99
C PHE A 329 -9.57 18.70 -6.18
N ALA A 330 -9.14 19.03 -7.40
CA ALA A 330 -9.49 18.30 -8.60
C ALA A 330 -9.02 16.83 -8.55
N ALA A 331 -7.81 16.60 -8.06
CA ALA A 331 -7.29 15.25 -7.85
C ALA A 331 -8.10 14.50 -6.78
N GLN A 332 -8.33 15.13 -5.62
CA GLN A 332 -9.06 14.52 -4.50
C GLN A 332 -10.50 14.18 -4.85
N LEU A 333 -11.19 15.05 -5.57
CA LEU A 333 -12.58 14.81 -5.97
C LEU A 333 -12.76 13.45 -6.70
N PHE A 334 -11.77 13.04 -7.50
CA PHE A 334 -11.79 11.77 -8.21
C PHE A 334 -11.14 10.62 -7.43
N THR A 335 -10.26 10.90 -6.47
CA THR A 335 -9.58 9.83 -5.72
C THR A 335 -10.31 9.47 -4.43
N VAL A 336 -10.96 10.43 -3.75
CA VAL A 336 -11.64 10.21 -2.46
C VAL A 336 -12.66 9.06 -2.49
N PRO A 337 -13.53 8.89 -3.52
CA PRO A 337 -14.46 7.76 -3.52
C PRO A 337 -13.76 6.41 -3.46
N LEU A 338 -12.67 6.25 -4.18
CA LEU A 338 -11.90 5.01 -4.16
C LEU A 338 -11.10 4.84 -2.85
N VAL A 339 -10.52 5.91 -2.32
CA VAL A 339 -9.78 5.91 -1.05
C VAL A 339 -10.71 5.54 0.10
N ALA A 340 -11.87 6.18 0.20
CA ALA A 340 -12.87 5.91 1.23
C ALA A 340 -13.37 4.45 1.17
N TYR A 341 -13.57 3.90 -0.03
CA TYR A 341 -13.95 2.50 -0.21
C TYR A 341 -12.85 1.51 0.16
N ARG A 342 -11.60 1.76 -0.29
CA ARG A 342 -10.50 0.79 -0.14
C ARG A 342 -9.83 0.84 1.24
N PHE A 343 -9.67 2.04 1.79
CA PHE A 343 -8.94 2.26 3.04
C PHE A 343 -9.86 2.61 4.23
N GLY A 344 -11.15 2.90 3.98
CA GLY A 344 -12.08 3.26 5.05
C GLY A 344 -11.80 4.61 5.72
N THR A 345 -10.81 5.36 5.24
CA THR A 345 -10.40 6.63 5.85
C THR A 345 -10.12 7.68 4.78
N PHE A 346 -10.34 8.94 5.09
CA PHE A 346 -9.84 10.07 4.30
C PHE A 346 -9.58 11.28 5.20
N SER A 347 -8.76 12.22 4.72
CA SER A 347 -8.43 13.44 5.44
C SER A 347 -9.02 14.68 4.75
N PHE A 348 -9.69 15.53 5.53
CA PHE A 348 -10.14 16.84 5.04
C PHE A 348 -9.00 17.81 4.78
N TYR A 349 -7.88 17.63 5.48
CA TYR A 349 -6.74 18.56 5.41
C TYR A 349 -5.76 18.24 4.30
N SER A 350 -5.97 17.18 3.54
CA SER A 350 -5.05 16.70 2.51
C SER A 350 -4.69 17.78 1.47
N ALA A 351 -5.65 18.64 1.07
CA ALA A 351 -5.37 19.74 0.14
C ALA A 351 -4.46 20.81 0.76
N TRP A 352 -4.71 21.18 2.01
CA TRP A 352 -3.89 22.14 2.75
C TRP A 352 -2.51 21.60 3.06
N ALA A 353 -2.45 20.35 3.50
CA ALA A 353 -1.19 19.66 3.74
C ALA A 353 -0.35 19.59 2.46
N THR A 354 -0.96 19.25 1.33
CA THR A 354 -0.26 19.24 0.03
C THR A 354 0.26 20.62 -0.34
N LEU A 355 -0.50 21.69 -0.08
CA LEU A 355 -0.07 23.07 -0.34
C LEU A 355 1.20 23.45 0.45
N VAL A 356 1.26 23.05 1.74
CA VAL A 356 2.41 23.34 2.61
C VAL A 356 3.61 22.45 2.28
N ILE A 357 3.37 21.17 2.05
CA ILE A 357 4.44 20.16 1.90
C ILE A 357 5.03 20.14 0.50
N SER A 358 4.23 20.43 -0.54
CA SER A 358 4.71 20.37 -1.92
C SER A 358 5.93 21.28 -2.18
N PRO A 359 6.01 22.55 -1.72
CA PRO A 359 7.23 23.34 -1.85
C PRO A 359 8.44 22.76 -1.10
N LEU A 360 8.23 22.24 0.11
CA LEU A 360 9.30 21.64 0.92
C LEU A 360 9.84 20.37 0.24
N THR A 361 8.94 19.52 -0.25
CA THR A 361 9.30 18.33 -1.03
C THR A 361 10.06 18.70 -2.31
N ALA A 362 9.65 19.76 -3.01
CA ALA A 362 10.39 20.26 -4.18
C ALA A 362 11.82 20.68 -3.83
N LEU A 363 12.00 21.41 -2.72
CA LEU A 363 13.33 21.82 -2.24
C LEU A 363 14.19 20.62 -1.87
N LEU A 364 13.60 19.60 -1.21
CA LEU A 364 14.31 18.35 -0.90
C LEU A 364 14.74 17.63 -2.18
N ILE A 365 13.87 17.53 -3.19
CA ILE A 365 14.21 16.89 -4.48
C ILE A 365 15.30 17.67 -5.20
N TYR A 366 15.25 19.01 -5.20
CA TYR A 366 16.32 19.84 -5.76
C TYR A 366 17.63 19.74 -4.97
N GLY A 367 17.56 19.36 -3.69
CA GLY A 367 18.72 19.03 -2.87
C GLY A 367 19.48 17.78 -3.32
N MET A 368 18.82 16.85 -4.06
CA MET A 368 19.43 15.59 -4.50
C MET A 368 20.70 15.78 -5.33
N PRO A 369 20.72 16.53 -6.44
CA PRO A 369 21.93 16.75 -7.20
C PRO A 369 23.00 17.51 -6.40
N LEU A 370 22.60 18.40 -5.49
CA LEU A 370 23.52 19.16 -4.66
C LEU A 370 24.27 18.26 -3.66
N ILE A 371 23.54 17.38 -2.97
CA ILE A 371 24.16 16.47 -2.01
C ILE A 371 25.03 15.41 -2.70
N LEU A 372 24.64 14.94 -3.88
CA LEU A 372 25.45 14.03 -4.68
C LEU A 372 26.76 14.69 -5.12
N LEU A 373 26.68 15.92 -5.62
CA LEU A 373 27.87 16.68 -6.03
C LEU A 373 28.78 16.96 -4.83
N SER A 374 28.21 17.36 -3.70
CA SER A 374 28.97 17.59 -2.47
C SER A 374 29.60 16.31 -1.93
N GLY A 375 28.90 15.16 -1.99
CA GLY A 375 29.42 13.87 -1.57
C GLY A 375 30.59 13.37 -2.43
N ILE A 376 30.57 13.65 -3.74
CA ILE A 376 31.65 13.29 -4.67
C ILE A 376 32.86 14.24 -4.50
N THR A 377 32.61 15.52 -4.38
CA THR A 377 33.68 16.54 -4.30
C THR A 377 34.23 16.73 -2.90
N GLY A 378 33.52 16.31 -1.87
CA GLY A 378 33.87 16.58 -0.46
C GLY A 378 33.60 18.03 -0.02
N ILE A 379 33.11 18.90 -0.93
CA ILE A 379 32.92 20.32 -0.65
C ILE A 379 31.48 20.59 -0.19
N GLY A 380 31.33 21.24 0.97
CA GLY A 380 30.05 21.70 1.47
C GLY A 380 29.09 20.59 1.95
N THR A 381 29.60 19.38 2.17
CA THR A 381 28.78 18.21 2.61
C THR A 381 27.96 18.52 3.85
N THR A 382 28.61 19.07 4.89
CA THR A 382 27.94 19.40 6.16
C THR A 382 26.82 20.44 5.99
N VAL A 383 27.04 21.45 5.14
CA VAL A 383 26.04 22.49 4.88
C VAL A 383 24.85 21.92 4.13
N CYS A 384 25.08 21.12 3.07
CA CYS A 384 24.01 20.47 2.32
C CYS A 384 23.21 19.50 3.21
N ALA A 385 23.90 18.66 3.98
CA ALA A 385 23.26 17.73 4.90
C ALA A 385 22.43 18.46 5.97
N TRP A 386 22.95 19.54 6.54
CA TRP A 386 22.24 20.36 7.53
C TRP A 386 20.95 20.96 6.95
N TRP A 387 21.01 21.55 5.74
CA TRP A 387 19.83 22.10 5.08
C TRP A 387 18.78 21.05 4.79
N ILE A 388 19.17 19.88 4.26
CA ILE A 388 18.26 18.78 3.97
C ILE A 388 17.64 18.25 5.26
N ALA A 389 18.45 18.05 6.31
CA ALA A 389 17.96 17.61 7.61
C ALA A 389 16.97 18.62 8.18
N ARG A 390 17.27 19.92 8.12
CA ARG A 390 16.39 20.96 8.64
C ARG A 390 15.05 21.05 7.89
N LEU A 391 15.08 20.94 6.56
CA LEU A 391 13.88 20.91 5.74
C LEU A 391 13.03 19.65 5.99
N GLY A 392 13.68 18.50 6.12
CA GLY A 392 13.00 17.23 6.39
C GLY A 392 12.34 17.22 7.77
N THR A 393 13.03 17.68 8.81
CA THR A 393 12.43 17.79 10.15
C THR A 393 11.26 18.77 10.16
N TRP A 394 11.41 19.93 9.53
CA TRP A 394 10.32 20.89 9.43
C TRP A 394 9.11 20.33 8.69
N GLN A 395 9.32 19.58 7.62
CA GLN A 395 8.23 18.90 6.91
C GLN A 395 7.49 17.92 7.83
N ASN A 396 8.21 17.08 8.58
CA ASN A 396 7.62 16.12 9.50
C ASN A 396 6.88 16.83 10.67
N ASP A 397 7.47 17.89 11.23
CA ASP A 397 6.87 18.66 12.33
C ASP A 397 5.56 19.34 11.90
N CYS A 398 5.51 19.88 10.68
CA CYS A 398 4.27 20.43 10.12
C CYS A 398 3.17 19.36 10.00
N LEU A 399 3.53 18.13 9.61
CA LEU A 399 2.55 17.05 9.51
C LEU A 399 2.10 16.53 10.86
N ARG A 400 3.02 16.40 11.83
CA ARG A 400 2.68 16.06 13.22
C ARG A 400 1.66 17.07 13.79
N ALA A 401 1.93 18.35 13.63
CA ALA A 401 1.00 19.40 14.07
C ALA A 401 -0.37 19.33 13.36
N MET A 402 -0.41 19.00 12.06
CA MET A 402 -1.67 18.85 11.33
C MET A 402 -2.43 17.59 11.73
N MET A 403 -1.75 16.53 12.16
CA MET A 403 -2.37 15.29 12.64
C MET A 403 -3.13 15.49 13.96
N GLU A 404 -2.71 16.47 14.79
CA GLU A 404 -3.38 16.84 16.03
C GLU A 404 -4.66 17.66 15.82
N TRP A 405 -4.92 18.15 14.61
CA TRP A 405 -6.13 18.92 14.33
C TRP A 405 -7.39 18.06 14.40
N PRO A 406 -8.52 18.61 14.86
CA PRO A 406 -9.76 17.85 14.94
C PRO A 406 -10.19 17.35 13.55
N TYR A 407 -10.66 16.12 13.48
CA TYR A 407 -11.06 15.48 12.23
C TYR A 407 -9.94 15.31 11.19
N ALA A 408 -8.68 15.22 11.61
CA ALA A 408 -7.56 14.94 10.70
C ALA A 408 -7.79 13.64 9.91
N VAL A 409 -8.29 12.62 10.59
CA VAL A 409 -8.70 11.35 10.00
C VAL A 409 -10.22 11.18 10.16
N VAL A 410 -10.89 10.91 9.07
CA VAL A 410 -12.33 10.61 9.06
C VAL A 410 -12.52 9.18 8.59
N HIS A 411 -13.08 8.36 9.47
CA HIS A 411 -13.43 6.96 9.17
C HIS A 411 -14.73 6.91 8.38
N THR A 412 -14.80 6.07 7.38
CA THR A 412 -15.94 5.97 6.46
C THR A 412 -16.25 4.54 6.08
N ASP A 413 -17.54 4.22 6.04
CA ASP A 413 -18.06 2.92 5.59
C ASP A 413 -18.70 3.07 4.22
N TRP A 414 -17.88 3.25 3.19
CA TRP A 414 -18.40 3.37 1.84
C TRP A 414 -18.51 1.99 1.18
N SER A 415 -19.72 1.66 0.76
CA SER A 415 -19.96 0.44 -0.02
C SER A 415 -19.56 0.61 -1.48
N LEU A 416 -19.32 -0.48 -2.17
CA LEU A 416 -18.97 -0.47 -3.59
C LEU A 416 -20.02 0.25 -4.44
N TRP A 417 -21.32 0.00 -4.18
CA TRP A 417 -22.40 0.63 -4.94
C TRP A 417 -22.43 2.16 -4.76
N PHE A 418 -22.17 2.66 -3.55
CA PHE A 418 -22.10 4.10 -3.28
C PHE A 418 -20.88 4.73 -3.96
N THR A 419 -19.76 4.06 -3.97
CA THR A 419 -18.55 4.47 -4.71
C THR A 419 -18.82 4.57 -6.21
N ILE A 420 -19.48 3.55 -6.80
CA ILE A 420 -19.89 3.57 -8.21
C ILE A 420 -20.84 4.75 -8.47
N TRP A 421 -21.82 4.97 -7.59
CA TRP A 421 -22.73 6.11 -7.68
C TRP A 421 -21.97 7.45 -7.74
N CYS A 422 -21.00 7.66 -6.83
CA CYS A 422 -20.17 8.86 -6.85
C CYS A 422 -19.47 9.06 -8.20
N TYR A 423 -18.89 8.00 -8.78
CA TYR A 423 -18.26 8.10 -10.10
C TYR A 423 -19.25 8.38 -11.23
N VAL A 424 -20.45 7.82 -11.20
CA VAL A 424 -21.50 8.15 -12.18
C VAL A 424 -21.83 9.64 -12.10
N VAL A 425 -22.04 10.18 -10.91
CA VAL A 425 -22.28 11.60 -10.70
C VAL A 425 -21.12 12.45 -11.22
N LEU A 426 -19.88 12.10 -10.89
CA LEU A 426 -18.68 12.82 -11.34
C LEU A 426 -18.54 12.78 -12.88
N CYS A 427 -18.78 11.63 -13.50
CA CYS A 427 -18.75 11.50 -14.96
C CYS A 427 -19.78 12.39 -15.63
N VAL A 428 -21.01 12.41 -15.11
CA VAL A 428 -22.07 13.31 -15.63
C VAL A 428 -21.70 14.78 -15.46
N TRP A 429 -21.05 15.15 -14.35
CA TRP A 429 -20.56 16.52 -14.13
C TRP A 429 -19.47 16.96 -15.11
N VAL A 430 -18.63 16.04 -15.51
CA VAL A 430 -17.56 16.30 -16.48
C VAL A 430 -18.10 16.43 -17.91
N MET A 431 -19.20 15.74 -18.22
CA MET A 431 -19.81 15.82 -19.55
C MET A 431 -20.47 17.19 -19.84
N PRO A 432 -20.31 17.75 -21.04
CA PRO A 432 -20.85 19.07 -21.39
C PRO A 432 -22.36 19.03 -21.70
N PHE A 433 -23.17 18.29 -20.94
CA PHE A 433 -24.60 18.13 -21.20
C PHE A 433 -25.42 19.42 -21.07
N CYS A 434 -24.98 20.39 -20.28
CA CYS A 434 -25.77 21.58 -20.00
C CYS A 434 -25.10 22.84 -20.54
N ARG A 435 -25.66 23.41 -21.61
CA ARG A 435 -25.22 24.70 -22.20
C ARG A 435 -25.69 25.92 -21.40
N SER A 436 -26.83 25.82 -20.68
CA SER A 436 -27.43 26.92 -19.89
C SER A 436 -26.92 26.93 -18.46
N TYR A 437 -26.54 28.10 -17.95
CA TYR A 437 -26.09 28.30 -16.56
C TYR A 437 -27.13 27.81 -15.52
N THR A 438 -28.40 28.16 -15.72
CA THR A 438 -29.52 27.78 -14.83
C THR A 438 -29.67 26.25 -14.76
N ARG A 439 -29.60 25.54 -15.90
CA ARG A 439 -29.67 24.07 -15.94
C ARG A 439 -28.46 23.43 -15.25
N ARG A 440 -27.26 24.03 -15.35
CA ARG A 440 -26.07 23.53 -14.62
C ARG A 440 -26.26 23.64 -13.11
N VAL A 441 -26.78 24.77 -12.62
CA VAL A 441 -27.06 24.96 -11.18
C VAL A 441 -28.14 24.00 -10.70
N GLN A 442 -29.24 23.86 -11.43
CA GLN A 442 -30.31 22.92 -11.08
C GLN A 442 -29.82 21.49 -11.05
N PHE A 443 -29.06 21.07 -12.07
CA PHE A 443 -28.46 19.74 -12.13
C PHE A 443 -27.46 19.53 -10.98
N GLY A 444 -26.65 20.54 -10.66
CA GLY A 444 -25.76 20.52 -9.51
C GLY A 444 -26.48 20.30 -8.19
N LEU A 445 -27.52 21.08 -7.90
CA LEU A 445 -28.33 20.92 -6.69
C LEU A 445 -29.01 19.55 -6.62
N MET A 446 -29.59 19.10 -7.73
CA MET A 446 -30.23 17.79 -7.79
C MET A 446 -29.24 16.64 -7.55
N SER A 447 -28.03 16.71 -8.13
CA SER A 447 -27.00 15.69 -7.91
C SER A 447 -26.50 15.66 -6.47
N VAL A 448 -26.37 16.81 -5.81
CA VAL A 448 -26.04 16.89 -4.37
C VAL A 448 -27.13 16.24 -3.53
N ILE A 449 -28.41 16.57 -3.77
CA ILE A 449 -29.54 15.96 -3.04
C ILE A 449 -29.54 14.46 -3.24
N LEU A 450 -29.41 13.98 -4.48
CA LEU A 450 -29.39 12.54 -4.78
C LEU A 450 -28.19 11.84 -4.13
N THR A 451 -27.04 12.48 -4.06
CA THR A 451 -25.86 11.92 -3.39
C THR A 451 -26.05 11.88 -1.87
N LEU A 452 -26.68 12.90 -1.26
CA LEU A 452 -27.04 12.87 0.16
C LEU A 452 -28.06 11.76 0.46
N CYS A 453 -29.08 11.58 -0.40
CA CYS A 453 -30.01 10.46 -0.27
C CYS A 453 -29.28 9.11 -0.39
N ALA A 454 -28.41 8.95 -1.40
CA ALA A 454 -27.61 7.74 -1.57
C ALA A 454 -26.69 7.48 -0.37
N PHE A 455 -26.10 8.53 0.21
CA PHE A 455 -25.31 8.43 1.44
C PHE A 455 -26.15 7.98 2.65
N ALA A 456 -27.34 8.53 2.83
CA ALA A 456 -28.26 8.11 3.89
C ALA A 456 -28.65 6.63 3.73
N VAL A 457 -28.93 6.20 2.50
CA VAL A 457 -29.19 4.77 2.18
C VAL A 457 -27.95 3.93 2.46
N ASN A 458 -26.76 4.36 2.04
CA ASN A 458 -25.51 3.65 2.34
C ASN A 458 -25.33 3.46 3.85
N ARG A 459 -25.52 4.51 4.63
CA ARG A 459 -25.43 4.46 6.11
C ARG A 459 -26.43 3.46 6.70
N GLN A 460 -27.63 3.31 6.11
CA GLN A 460 -28.61 2.34 6.56
C GLN A 460 -28.19 0.90 6.23
N PHE A 461 -27.56 0.67 5.07
CA PHE A 461 -27.04 -0.65 4.69
C PHE A 461 -25.81 -1.07 5.49
N CYS A 462 -24.94 -0.11 5.84
CA CYS A 462 -23.74 -0.33 6.65
C CYS A 462 -24.02 -0.34 8.17
N ARG A 463 -25.30 -0.24 8.59
CA ARG A 463 -25.66 -0.35 10.01
C ARG A 463 -25.22 -1.70 10.55
N ILE A 464 -24.57 -1.65 11.70
CA ILE A 464 -24.11 -2.83 12.42
C ILE A 464 -25.30 -3.64 12.84
N ARG A 465 -25.27 -4.92 12.46
CA ARG A 465 -26.17 -5.94 13.01
C ARG A 465 -25.40 -6.67 14.10
N PRO A 466 -26.09 -7.16 15.15
CA PRO A 466 -25.44 -8.04 16.11
C PRO A 466 -24.80 -9.22 15.37
N GLU A 467 -23.49 -9.40 15.55
CA GLU A 467 -22.73 -10.47 14.87
C GLU A 467 -21.67 -11.04 15.80
N ILE A 468 -21.31 -12.30 15.56
CA ILE A 468 -20.20 -12.96 16.24
C ILE A 468 -19.13 -13.23 15.18
N VAL A 469 -17.91 -12.79 15.48
CA VAL A 469 -16.76 -12.93 14.59
C VAL A 469 -15.73 -13.84 15.24
N PHE A 470 -15.40 -14.95 14.59
CA PHE A 470 -14.33 -15.86 14.98
C PHE A 470 -13.06 -15.48 14.21
N TYR A 471 -12.02 -15.03 14.93
CA TYR A 471 -10.78 -14.63 14.28
C TYR A 471 -9.83 -15.81 14.09
N ASN A 472 -9.35 -15.96 12.86
CA ASN A 472 -8.32 -16.93 12.52
C ASN A 472 -6.93 -16.37 12.86
N HIS A 473 -6.48 -16.55 14.09
CA HIS A 473 -5.14 -16.16 14.54
C HIS A 473 -4.47 -17.28 15.33
N SER A 474 -3.32 -17.76 14.84
CA SER A 474 -2.64 -18.94 15.39
C SER A 474 -2.08 -18.76 16.80
N SER A 475 -1.71 -17.54 17.20
CA SER A 475 -1.12 -17.24 18.51
C SER A 475 -2.04 -16.49 19.46
N CYS A 476 -3.22 -16.04 19.01
CA CYS A 476 -4.17 -15.29 19.79
C CYS A 476 -5.59 -15.64 19.34
N PRO A 477 -6.09 -16.85 19.67
CA PRO A 477 -7.45 -17.23 19.33
C PRO A 477 -8.43 -16.28 20.04
N SER A 478 -9.35 -15.70 19.28
CA SER A 478 -10.26 -14.67 19.79
C SER A 478 -11.62 -14.74 19.13
N VAL A 479 -12.65 -14.49 19.93
CA VAL A 479 -14.04 -14.40 19.49
C VAL A 479 -14.58 -13.02 19.84
N HIS A 480 -15.10 -12.31 18.85
CA HIS A 480 -15.61 -10.96 19.01
C HIS A 480 -17.14 -10.95 18.88
N VAL A 481 -17.81 -10.57 19.96
CA VAL A 481 -19.27 -10.43 20.00
C VAL A 481 -19.63 -8.96 19.92
N ILE A 482 -20.31 -8.59 18.86
CA ILE A 482 -20.71 -7.22 18.56
C ILE A 482 -22.22 -7.09 18.76
N TYR A 483 -22.65 -6.23 19.68
CA TYR A 483 -24.06 -5.90 19.88
C TYR A 483 -24.45 -4.59 19.20
N SER A 484 -23.56 -3.61 19.24
CA SER A 484 -23.75 -2.29 18.61
C SER A 484 -22.38 -1.66 18.31
N SER A 485 -22.37 -0.50 17.65
CA SER A 485 -21.15 0.27 17.41
C SER A 485 -20.41 0.69 18.68
N GLU A 486 -21.14 0.86 19.78
CA GLU A 486 -20.61 1.31 21.08
C GLU A 486 -20.34 0.14 22.05
N ARG A 487 -20.86 -1.05 21.76
CA ARG A 487 -20.78 -2.19 22.66
C ARG A 487 -20.34 -3.45 21.96
N SER A 488 -19.13 -3.86 22.24
CA SER A 488 -18.57 -5.10 21.75
C SER A 488 -17.59 -5.71 22.75
N TYR A 489 -17.49 -7.03 22.74
CA TYR A 489 -16.69 -7.81 23.67
C TYR A 489 -15.77 -8.75 22.88
N LEU A 490 -14.47 -8.67 23.19
CA LEU A 490 -13.45 -9.53 22.57
C LEU A 490 -12.99 -10.57 23.59
N PHE A 491 -13.42 -11.81 23.42
CA PHE A 491 -12.99 -12.95 24.26
C PHE A 491 -11.67 -13.49 23.75
N SER A 492 -10.68 -13.61 24.64
CA SER A 492 -9.35 -14.13 24.30
C SER A 492 -8.71 -14.83 25.51
N THR A 493 -7.62 -15.55 25.25
CA THR A 493 -6.89 -16.33 26.27
C THR A 493 -5.85 -15.53 27.05
N GLU A 494 -5.37 -14.40 26.50
CA GLU A 494 -4.30 -13.58 27.09
C GLU A 494 -4.72 -12.11 27.15
N GLU A 495 -4.42 -11.41 28.25
CA GLU A 495 -4.88 -10.04 28.48
C GLU A 495 -3.93 -8.97 27.89
N ASP A 496 -2.64 -9.06 28.19
CA ASP A 496 -1.71 -7.95 27.97
C ASP A 496 -1.26 -7.74 26.51
N SER A 497 -1.33 -8.75 25.68
CA SER A 497 -0.85 -8.66 24.28
C SER A 497 -1.94 -8.82 23.22
N VAL A 498 -3.18 -9.08 23.62
CA VAL A 498 -4.31 -9.34 22.71
C VAL A 498 -4.61 -8.12 21.87
N ARG A 499 -4.67 -6.96 22.50
CA ARG A 499 -5.00 -5.70 21.84
C ARG A 499 -3.99 -5.35 20.76
N GLU A 500 -2.71 -5.46 21.06
CA GLU A 500 -1.62 -5.16 20.12
C GLU A 500 -1.54 -6.18 18.98
N ARG A 501 -1.74 -7.47 19.25
CA ARG A 501 -1.72 -8.52 18.23
C ARG A 501 -2.97 -8.51 17.36
N MET A 502 -4.13 -8.19 17.93
CA MET A 502 -5.39 -8.14 17.21
C MET A 502 -5.57 -6.83 16.46
N SER A 503 -5.02 -5.70 16.94
CA SER A 503 -5.06 -4.43 16.21
C SER A 503 -4.51 -4.60 14.80
N TYR A 504 -3.39 -5.25 14.64
CA TYR A 504 -2.78 -5.49 13.33
C TYR A 504 -3.69 -6.25 12.33
N ILE A 505 -4.63 -7.08 12.82
CA ILE A 505 -5.50 -7.92 11.97
C ILE A 505 -6.90 -7.33 11.81
N SER A 506 -7.41 -6.74 12.87
CA SER A 506 -8.82 -6.35 12.97
C SER A 506 -9.04 -4.85 13.17
N GLU A 507 -7.97 -4.04 13.25
CA GLU A 507 -8.06 -2.59 13.43
C GLU A 507 -8.91 -1.95 12.35
N SER A 508 -8.67 -2.29 11.09
CA SER A 508 -9.48 -1.82 9.96
C SER A 508 -10.97 -2.20 10.09
N PHE A 509 -11.27 -3.37 10.64
CA PHE A 509 -12.63 -3.82 10.89
C PHE A 509 -13.27 -3.08 12.07
N TRP A 510 -12.51 -2.90 13.16
CA TRP A 510 -12.97 -2.17 14.33
C TRP A 510 -13.22 -0.69 14.01
N GLU A 511 -12.27 -0.04 13.36
CA GLU A 511 -12.38 1.37 12.94
C GLU A 511 -13.57 1.63 12.02
N LYS A 512 -13.87 0.68 11.12
CA LYS A 512 -15.03 0.79 10.24
C LYS A 512 -16.36 0.56 10.95
N LYS A 513 -16.42 -0.41 11.87
CA LYS A 513 -17.69 -0.84 12.45
C LYS A 513 -17.95 -0.35 13.87
N LEU A 514 -16.93 -0.05 14.65
CA LEU A 514 -17.08 0.30 16.06
C LEU A 514 -16.78 1.78 16.29
N SER A 515 -17.58 2.41 17.18
CA SER A 515 -17.27 3.75 17.69
C SER A 515 -16.25 3.69 18.83
N ASP A 516 -16.26 2.59 19.58
CA ASP A 516 -15.39 2.35 20.73
C ASP A 516 -14.58 1.06 20.55
N VAL A 517 -13.42 1.03 21.17
CA VAL A 517 -12.56 -0.15 21.16
C VAL A 517 -13.23 -1.28 21.94
N PRO A 518 -13.21 -2.54 21.45
CA PRO A 518 -13.86 -3.66 22.12
C PRO A 518 -13.31 -3.88 23.53
N VAL A 519 -14.19 -4.24 24.44
CA VAL A 519 -13.82 -4.64 25.80
C VAL A 519 -13.17 -6.02 25.72
N VAL A 520 -11.90 -6.13 26.11
CA VAL A 520 -11.19 -7.42 26.14
C VAL A 520 -11.62 -8.17 27.40
N VAL A 521 -12.08 -9.40 27.22
CA VAL A 521 -12.54 -10.29 28.30
C VAL A 521 -11.65 -11.53 28.32
N THR A 522 -10.97 -11.71 29.43
CA THR A 522 -10.16 -12.90 29.70
C THR A 522 -10.68 -13.58 30.97
N GLY A 523 -11.24 -14.78 30.82
CA GLY A 523 -11.79 -15.55 31.95
C GLY A 523 -13.28 -15.30 32.24
N ASP A 524 -13.66 -15.46 33.51
CA ASP A 524 -15.06 -15.35 33.94
C ASP A 524 -15.49 -13.87 33.95
N PHE A 525 -16.56 -13.59 33.24
CA PHE A 525 -17.10 -12.24 33.09
C PHE A 525 -18.62 -12.24 33.08
N ARG A 526 -19.23 -11.24 33.68
CA ARG A 526 -20.69 -11.10 33.70
C ARG A 526 -21.10 -9.64 33.56
N ASP A 527 -21.89 -9.39 32.54
CA ASP A 527 -22.54 -8.09 32.30
C ASP A 527 -24.02 -8.30 31.94
N ASN A 528 -24.78 -7.22 31.81
CA ASN A 528 -26.20 -7.25 31.45
C ASN A 528 -26.49 -7.90 30.08
N TYR A 529 -25.51 -8.00 29.24
CA TYR A 529 -25.62 -8.46 27.85
C TYR A 529 -25.00 -9.83 27.61
N ILE A 530 -23.97 -10.20 28.37
CA ILE A 530 -23.18 -11.41 28.14
C ILE A 530 -22.61 -11.93 29.44
N SER A 531 -22.55 -13.24 29.55
CA SER A 531 -21.89 -13.92 30.67
C SER A 531 -20.90 -14.94 30.13
N SER A 532 -19.71 -14.96 30.69
CA SER A 532 -18.67 -15.95 30.41
C SER A 532 -18.31 -16.68 31.70
N VAL A 533 -18.34 -18.00 31.65
CA VAL A 533 -17.94 -18.86 32.76
C VAL A 533 -17.15 -20.04 32.20
N HIS A 534 -15.87 -20.15 32.61
CA HIS A 534 -14.96 -21.21 32.15
C HIS A 534 -14.87 -21.40 30.61
N GLY A 535 -14.98 -20.32 29.85
CA GLY A 535 -14.96 -20.36 28.39
C GLY A 535 -16.32 -20.62 27.73
N LEU A 536 -17.37 -20.93 28.50
CA LEU A 536 -18.74 -20.95 28.03
C LEU A 536 -19.30 -19.54 28.06
N VAL A 537 -19.63 -19.03 26.91
CA VAL A 537 -20.16 -17.67 26.73
C VAL A 537 -21.62 -17.76 26.31
N ALA A 538 -22.50 -17.09 27.03
CA ALA A 538 -23.92 -17.00 26.74
C ALA A 538 -24.33 -15.54 26.59
N GLY A 539 -24.86 -15.18 25.44
CA GLY A 539 -25.41 -13.87 25.17
C GLY A 539 -26.90 -13.78 25.47
N ARG A 540 -27.38 -12.60 25.85
CA ARG A 540 -28.80 -12.34 26.13
C ARG A 540 -29.71 -12.61 24.92
N ASN A 541 -29.16 -12.61 23.72
CA ASN A 541 -29.88 -12.91 22.44
C ASN A 541 -30.09 -14.41 22.21
N GLY A 542 -29.77 -15.27 23.18
CA GLY A 542 -29.91 -16.72 23.09
C GLY A 542 -28.77 -17.41 22.36
N ILE A 543 -27.77 -16.71 21.87
CA ILE A 543 -26.62 -17.31 21.21
C ILE A 543 -25.58 -17.67 22.26
N SER A 544 -25.10 -18.91 22.23
CA SER A 544 -24.09 -19.46 23.15
C SER A 544 -22.92 -20.06 22.35
N PHE A 545 -21.70 -19.89 22.87
CA PHE A 545 -20.52 -20.56 22.29
C PHE A 545 -19.57 -21.00 23.39
N LEU A 546 -18.82 -22.05 23.09
CA LEU A 546 -17.79 -22.58 23.98
C LEU A 546 -16.42 -22.39 23.32
N MET A 547 -15.50 -21.75 24.04
CA MET A 547 -14.12 -21.56 23.63
C MET A 547 -13.23 -22.55 24.37
N LEU A 548 -12.72 -23.57 23.67
CA LEU A 548 -11.81 -24.56 24.21
C LEU A 548 -10.37 -24.10 24.04
N THR A 549 -9.77 -23.60 25.10
CA THR A 549 -8.41 -23.10 25.15
C THR A 549 -7.42 -24.07 25.78
N ASP A 550 -7.92 -24.91 26.67
CA ASP A 550 -7.14 -25.87 27.45
C ASP A 550 -7.94 -27.15 27.71
N ASN A 551 -7.29 -28.15 28.35
CA ASN A 551 -7.86 -29.46 28.62
C ASN A 551 -8.73 -29.50 29.90
N ARG A 552 -9.15 -28.38 30.48
CA ARG A 552 -9.94 -28.37 31.73
C ARG A 552 -11.27 -29.11 31.61
N TRP A 553 -11.80 -29.17 30.41
CA TRP A 553 -13.05 -29.85 30.08
C TRP A 553 -12.93 -31.38 30.01
N ASP A 554 -11.74 -31.94 29.85
CA ASP A 554 -11.51 -33.39 29.72
C ASP A 554 -11.74 -34.16 31.01
N GLY A 555 -11.69 -33.51 32.17
CA GLY A 555 -11.88 -34.11 33.49
C GLY A 555 -13.31 -34.10 34.02
N ILE A 556 -14.23 -33.43 33.31
CA ILE A 556 -15.61 -33.28 33.76
C ILE A 556 -16.42 -34.53 33.35
N ARG A 557 -16.34 -35.55 34.16
CA ARG A 557 -17.20 -36.73 34.06
C ARG A 557 -18.51 -36.45 34.79
N GLY A 558 -19.51 -35.94 34.11
CA GLY A 558 -20.81 -35.69 34.68
C GLY A 558 -21.92 -35.66 33.64
N MET A 559 -23.17 -35.85 34.09
CA MET A 559 -24.39 -35.89 33.25
C MET A 559 -24.78 -34.54 32.60
N HIS A 560 -23.95 -33.54 32.59
CA HIS A 560 -24.31 -32.23 32.07
C HIS A 560 -23.81 -32.11 30.65
N ARG A 561 -24.72 -32.15 29.68
CA ARG A 561 -24.48 -31.75 28.31
C ARG A 561 -24.58 -30.23 28.27
N ALA A 562 -23.52 -29.56 27.84
CA ALA A 562 -23.60 -28.15 27.49
C ALA A 562 -24.08 -28.08 26.02
N GLU A 563 -25.31 -27.59 25.82
CA GLU A 563 -25.80 -27.28 24.49
C GLU A 563 -25.30 -25.88 24.13
N VAL A 564 -24.52 -25.79 23.05
CA VAL A 564 -23.98 -24.53 22.54
C VAL A 564 -24.24 -24.44 21.05
N ASP A 565 -24.46 -23.22 20.57
CA ASP A 565 -24.69 -22.99 19.14
C ASP A 565 -23.38 -23.12 18.34
N PHE A 566 -22.26 -22.72 18.97
CA PHE A 566 -20.93 -22.75 18.33
C PHE A 566 -19.87 -23.28 19.28
N LEU A 567 -18.94 -24.05 18.72
CA LEU A 567 -17.75 -24.51 19.41
C LEU A 567 -16.51 -23.97 18.72
N TYR A 568 -15.68 -23.23 19.45
CA TYR A 568 -14.41 -22.72 18.97
C TYR A 568 -13.24 -23.47 19.63
N VAL A 569 -12.57 -24.32 18.85
CA VAL A 569 -11.43 -25.10 19.34
C VAL A 569 -10.14 -24.35 19.04
N CYS A 570 -9.41 -23.96 20.07
CA CYS A 570 -8.17 -23.23 19.93
C CYS A 570 -7.00 -24.16 19.64
N ARG A 571 -6.02 -23.67 18.91
CA ARG A 571 -4.77 -24.39 18.66
C ARG A 571 -4.03 -24.61 19.99
N GLY A 572 -3.79 -25.84 20.36
CA GLY A 572 -3.19 -26.22 21.66
C GLY A 572 -4.14 -27.02 22.55
N TYR A 573 -5.41 -27.14 22.17
CA TYR A 573 -6.31 -28.10 22.78
C TYR A 573 -5.94 -29.51 22.26
N HIS A 574 -5.55 -30.40 23.17
CA HIS A 574 -5.16 -31.79 22.89
C HIS A 574 -6.09 -32.78 23.62
N GLY A 575 -7.25 -32.32 24.03
CA GLY A 575 -8.18 -33.11 24.78
C GLY A 575 -8.93 -34.17 23.97
N SER A 576 -9.39 -35.20 24.67
CA SER A 576 -10.23 -36.26 24.11
C SER A 576 -11.72 -35.99 24.24
N CYS A 577 -12.15 -34.71 24.23
CA CYS A 577 -13.55 -34.35 24.33
C CYS A 577 -14.34 -34.93 23.16
N LEU A 578 -15.14 -35.98 23.42
CA LEU A 578 -16.02 -36.59 22.45
C LEU A 578 -17.20 -35.63 22.20
N LEU A 579 -17.12 -34.91 21.10
CA LEU A 579 -18.22 -34.09 20.58
C LEU A 579 -19.22 -35.00 19.90
N TYR A 580 -20.35 -35.26 20.53
CA TYR A 580 -21.49 -35.84 19.86
C TYR A 580 -22.36 -34.72 19.31
N THR A 581 -22.31 -34.52 17.99
CA THR A 581 -23.28 -33.71 17.29
C THR A 581 -24.10 -34.63 16.40
N SER A 582 -25.39 -34.46 16.37
CA SER A 582 -26.31 -35.32 15.62
C SER A 582 -26.14 -35.16 14.09
N ASP A 583 -25.55 -34.05 13.62
CA ASP A 583 -25.43 -33.72 12.20
C ASP A 583 -24.09 -33.09 11.79
N ALA A 584 -23.08 -33.04 12.65
CA ALA A 584 -21.89 -32.19 12.42
C ALA A 584 -20.66 -32.92 11.84
N ALA A 585 -20.83 -34.06 11.16
CA ALA A 585 -19.73 -34.67 10.45
C ALA A 585 -19.27 -33.85 9.21
N ASP A 586 -20.12 -32.96 8.69
CA ASP A 586 -19.86 -32.22 7.46
C ASP A 586 -19.39 -30.77 7.65
N ASP A 587 -19.57 -30.18 8.86
CA ASP A 587 -19.28 -28.75 9.08
C ASP A 587 -18.06 -28.44 9.98
N MET A 588 -17.27 -29.45 10.33
CA MET A 588 -16.03 -29.19 11.07
C MET A 588 -14.96 -28.58 10.15
N GLN A 589 -14.97 -27.28 9.98
CA GLN A 589 -13.78 -26.55 9.55
C GLN A 589 -12.80 -26.51 10.74
N CYS A 590 -11.95 -27.53 10.83
CA CYS A 590 -10.74 -27.44 11.63
C CYS A 590 -9.89 -26.33 11.02
N VAL A 591 -9.69 -25.25 11.74
CA VAL A 591 -8.72 -24.22 11.40
C VAL A 591 -7.35 -24.77 11.80
N ASP A 592 -6.68 -25.44 10.84
CA ASP A 592 -5.27 -25.84 10.94
C ASP A 592 -4.31 -24.65 10.91
#